data_a49300dbf832aef08cb9d3e63a227269
#
_entry.id   a49300dbf832aef08cb9d3e63a227269
#
_cell.length_a   1.000
_cell.length_b   1.000
_cell.length_c   1.000
_cell.angle_alpha   90.00
_cell.angle_beta   90.00
_cell.angle_gamma   90.00
#
_symmetry.space_group_name_H-M   'P 1'
#
loop_
_entity.id
_entity.type
_entity.pdbx_description
1 polymer ?
#
loop_
_entity_poly.entity_id
_entity_poly.type
_entity_poly.pdbx_seq_one_letter_code
_entity_poly.pdbx_strand_id
1 'polypeptide(L)'
;MGSSRRHWEEVYTAKAETAVSWYQRHPVRSLQMIAAAADRTVPVSVPEIMPVIDIGGGASTLVDHLLAEGFGDITVLDVAEAALAKSKARLGAAADKVSWIVADIAHWTPPRQYRVWHDRAVFHFLTDSARQDAYIAALEAATEPGATAIVATFALDGPEKCSGLPVQRYSPQTLAARLGRSFRLIDAARETHATPGGSAQHFSYAVLRRVGD
;
A
#
# COMPACT_ATOMS: atom_id res chain seq x y z
N MET A 1 4.01 -23.08 0.04
CA MET A 1 3.54 -21.75 -0.39
C MET A 1 2.15 -21.54 0.19
N GLY A 2 1.90 -20.44 0.91
CA GLY A 2 0.59 -20.11 1.44
C GLY A 2 -0.45 -19.94 0.32
N SER A 3 -1.71 -20.22 0.59
CA SER A 3 -2.82 -20.12 -0.37
C SER A 3 -2.93 -18.72 -1.01
N SER A 4 -2.64 -17.66 -0.24
CA SER A 4 -2.65 -16.27 -0.70
C SER A 4 -1.60 -16.01 -1.78
N ARG A 5 -0.35 -16.43 -1.57
CA ARG A 5 0.73 -16.25 -2.56
C ARG A 5 0.39 -16.93 -3.89
N ARG A 6 -0.07 -18.18 -3.84
CA ARG A 6 -0.46 -18.91 -5.05
C ARG A 6 -1.54 -18.18 -5.83
N HIS A 7 -2.60 -17.71 -5.15
CA HIS A 7 -3.68 -16.97 -5.77
C HIS A 7 -3.16 -15.73 -6.52
N TRP A 8 -2.31 -14.92 -5.88
CA TRP A 8 -1.81 -13.69 -6.51
C TRP A 8 -0.82 -13.97 -7.65
N GLU A 9 0.04 -14.99 -7.52
CA GLU A 9 0.89 -15.44 -8.62
C GLU A 9 0.05 -15.85 -9.84
N GLU A 10 -1.03 -16.61 -9.64
CA GLU A 10 -1.95 -17.02 -10.71
C GLU A 10 -2.65 -15.82 -11.35
N VAL A 11 -3.15 -14.87 -10.54
CA VAL A 11 -3.81 -13.66 -11.04
C VAL A 11 -2.86 -12.84 -11.92
N TYR A 12 -1.65 -12.57 -11.45
CA TYR A 12 -0.70 -11.73 -12.20
C TYR A 12 -0.03 -12.46 -13.36
N THR A 13 0.02 -13.78 -13.35
CA THR A 13 0.47 -14.55 -14.51
C THR A 13 -0.60 -14.58 -15.60
N ALA A 14 -1.88 -14.73 -15.22
CA ALA A 14 -2.98 -14.90 -16.18
C ALA A 14 -3.53 -13.58 -16.76
N LYS A 15 -3.41 -12.45 -16.04
CA LYS A 15 -4.04 -11.18 -16.44
C LYS A 15 -3.01 -10.12 -16.78
N ALA A 16 -3.32 -9.28 -17.78
CA ALA A 16 -2.60 -8.03 -17.99
C ALA A 16 -2.79 -7.11 -16.77
N GLU A 17 -1.78 -6.31 -16.44
CA GLU A 17 -1.84 -5.37 -15.32
C GLU A 17 -2.99 -4.36 -15.46
N THR A 18 -3.32 -3.96 -16.69
CA THR A 18 -4.42 -3.03 -16.98
C THR A 18 -5.81 -3.65 -16.90
N ALA A 19 -5.91 -4.99 -16.76
CA ALA A 19 -7.20 -5.70 -16.72
C ALA A 19 -7.66 -6.07 -15.29
N VAL A 20 -6.83 -5.81 -14.27
CA VAL A 20 -7.23 -6.06 -12.88
C VAL A 20 -8.13 -4.94 -12.37
N SER A 21 -9.11 -5.27 -11.51
CA SER A 21 -10.13 -4.31 -11.09
C SER A 21 -9.60 -3.14 -10.24
N TRP A 22 -8.42 -3.25 -9.68
CA TRP A 22 -7.76 -2.20 -8.88
C TRP A 22 -6.76 -1.36 -9.68
N TYR A 23 -6.59 -1.62 -10.99
CA TYR A 23 -5.67 -0.86 -11.83
C TYR A 23 -6.04 0.63 -11.87
N GLN A 24 -5.03 1.47 -11.68
CA GLN A 24 -5.10 2.92 -11.87
C GLN A 24 -3.96 3.33 -12.78
N ARG A 25 -4.27 4.01 -13.88
CA ARG A 25 -3.25 4.57 -14.77
C ARG A 25 -2.45 5.68 -14.07
N HIS A 26 -3.12 6.43 -13.20
CA HIS A 26 -2.53 7.50 -12.41
C HIS A 26 -3.16 7.47 -11.01
N PRO A 27 -2.45 6.99 -9.99
CA PRO A 27 -2.98 6.83 -8.63
C PRO A 27 -2.95 8.17 -7.88
N VAL A 28 -3.73 9.15 -8.37
CA VAL A 28 -3.74 10.56 -7.92
C VAL A 28 -3.88 10.68 -6.41
N ARG A 29 -4.81 9.90 -5.81
CA ARG A 29 -5.08 9.99 -4.37
C ARG A 29 -3.87 9.54 -3.55
N SER A 30 -3.25 8.43 -3.91
CA SER A 30 -2.04 7.93 -3.24
C SER A 30 -0.88 8.91 -3.36
N LEU A 31 -0.63 9.46 -4.55
CA LEU A 31 0.42 10.45 -4.80
C LEU A 31 0.22 11.71 -3.95
N GLN A 32 -0.99 12.28 -3.95
CA GLN A 32 -1.32 13.46 -3.13
C GLN A 32 -1.05 13.24 -1.64
N MET A 33 -1.41 12.06 -1.12
CA MET A 33 -1.22 11.74 0.29
C MET A 33 0.25 11.49 0.64
N ILE A 34 1.01 10.83 -0.24
CA ILE A 34 2.44 10.61 -0.06
C ILE A 34 3.18 11.95 -0.11
N ALA A 35 2.89 12.81 -1.08
CA ALA A 35 3.47 14.16 -1.15
C ALA A 35 3.15 14.99 0.10
N ALA A 36 1.88 15.00 0.56
CA ALA A 36 1.50 15.70 1.77
C ALA A 36 2.15 15.11 3.06
N ALA A 37 2.44 13.82 3.08
CA ALA A 37 3.20 13.19 4.16
C ALA A 37 4.66 13.64 4.12
N ALA A 38 5.23 13.81 2.92
CA ALA A 38 6.56 14.34 2.70
C ALA A 38 6.71 15.74 3.31
N ASP A 39 5.83 16.66 2.96
CA ASP A 39 5.86 18.05 3.43
C ASP A 39 5.73 18.19 4.97
N ARG A 40 5.10 17.21 5.63
CA ARG A 40 4.86 17.23 7.08
C ARG A 40 6.02 16.66 7.90
N THR A 41 6.96 15.95 7.31
CA THR A 41 7.97 15.18 8.05
C THR A 41 9.31 15.88 8.22
N VAL A 42 9.62 16.87 7.38
CA VAL A 42 10.88 17.64 7.44
C VAL A 42 10.64 19.11 7.07
N PRO A 43 11.39 20.06 7.69
CA PRO A 43 11.31 21.48 7.39
C PRO A 43 11.70 21.85 5.94
N VAL A 44 12.44 20.96 5.28
CA VAL A 44 12.77 20.99 3.83
C VAL A 44 12.53 19.57 3.32
N SER A 45 11.45 19.36 2.59
CA SER A 45 11.19 18.06 1.97
C SER A 45 12.18 17.85 0.83
N VAL A 46 13.03 16.85 1.00
CA VAL A 46 13.91 16.34 -0.05
C VAL A 46 13.38 14.96 -0.42
N PRO A 47 12.51 14.87 -1.45
CA PRO A 47 11.87 13.61 -1.85
C PRO A 47 12.89 12.50 -2.11
N GLU A 48 14.10 12.87 -2.58
CA GLU A 48 15.16 11.93 -2.93
C GLU A 48 15.64 11.06 -1.76
N ILE A 49 15.54 11.55 -0.53
CA ILE A 49 16.03 10.83 0.66
C ILE A 49 14.92 10.32 1.59
N MET A 50 13.67 10.52 1.20
CA MET A 50 12.54 10.08 2.02
C MET A 50 12.24 8.61 1.78
N PRO A 51 12.41 7.72 2.78
CA PRO A 51 12.10 6.32 2.65
C PRO A 51 10.58 6.09 2.56
N VAL A 52 10.13 5.64 1.41
CA VAL A 52 8.73 5.24 1.14
C VAL A 52 8.68 3.74 0.94
N ILE A 53 7.72 3.07 1.56
CA ILE A 53 7.38 1.67 1.24
C ILE A 53 5.94 1.57 0.76
N ASP A 54 5.74 0.87 -0.38
CA ASP A 54 4.44 0.53 -0.97
C ASP A 54 4.14 -0.95 -0.73
N ILE A 55 3.17 -1.22 0.13
CA ILE A 55 2.76 -2.58 0.51
C ILE A 55 1.74 -3.09 -0.48
N GLY A 56 2.04 -4.26 -1.08
CA GLY A 56 1.23 -4.82 -2.15
C GLY A 56 1.30 -3.99 -3.43
N GLY A 57 2.40 -3.24 -3.62
CA GLY A 57 2.55 -2.36 -4.78
C GLY A 57 2.61 -3.10 -6.11
N GLY A 58 3.04 -4.35 -6.11
CA GLY A 58 2.93 -5.31 -7.21
C GLY A 58 3.13 -4.71 -8.59
N ALA A 59 2.08 -4.78 -9.42
CA ALA A 59 2.05 -4.23 -10.76
C ALA A 59 1.46 -2.79 -10.82
N SER A 60 1.34 -2.10 -9.67
CA SER A 60 0.84 -0.72 -9.59
C SER A 60 1.76 0.25 -10.34
N THR A 61 1.17 1.30 -10.92
CA THR A 61 1.90 2.41 -11.53
C THR A 61 2.38 3.44 -10.52
N LEU A 62 2.10 3.26 -9.22
CA LEU A 62 2.49 4.23 -8.19
C LEU A 62 4.00 4.47 -8.17
N VAL A 63 4.79 3.40 -8.26
CA VAL A 63 6.25 3.48 -8.26
C VAL A 63 6.80 4.29 -9.45
N ASP A 64 6.15 4.20 -10.63
CA ASP A 64 6.54 4.97 -11.82
C ASP A 64 6.38 6.47 -11.58
N HIS A 65 5.25 6.86 -10.99
CA HIS A 65 4.95 8.26 -10.67
C HIS A 65 5.82 8.79 -9.53
N LEU A 66 6.09 7.99 -8.50
CA LEU A 66 7.00 8.40 -7.41
C LEU A 66 8.41 8.68 -7.95
N LEU A 67 8.93 7.83 -8.82
CA LEU A 67 10.22 8.07 -9.48
C LEU A 67 10.19 9.34 -10.32
N ALA A 68 9.11 9.58 -11.08
CA ALA A 68 8.94 10.78 -11.89
C ALA A 68 8.83 12.07 -11.05
N GLU A 69 8.29 11.99 -9.84
CA GLU A 69 8.21 13.08 -8.86
C GLU A 69 9.50 13.25 -8.03
N GLY A 70 10.55 12.47 -8.33
CA GLY A 70 11.89 12.63 -7.73
C GLY A 70 12.09 11.85 -6.43
N PHE A 71 11.19 10.94 -6.04
CA PHE A 71 11.43 10.05 -4.90
C PHE A 71 12.56 9.08 -5.25
N GLY A 72 13.63 9.07 -4.45
CA GLY A 72 14.84 8.25 -4.69
C GLY A 72 15.01 7.08 -3.74
N ASP A 73 14.23 6.99 -2.67
CA ASP A 73 14.28 5.89 -1.70
C ASP A 73 12.92 5.18 -1.61
N ILE A 74 12.64 4.35 -2.61
CA ILE A 74 11.38 3.64 -2.77
C ILE A 74 11.60 2.15 -2.57
N THR A 75 10.76 1.54 -1.73
CA THR A 75 10.65 0.09 -1.58
C THR A 75 9.25 -0.35 -2.02
N VAL A 76 9.16 -1.41 -2.81
CA VAL A 76 7.91 -2.06 -3.17
C VAL A 76 7.92 -3.49 -2.64
N LEU A 77 6.94 -3.81 -1.82
CA LEU A 77 6.74 -5.16 -1.28
C LEU A 77 5.47 -5.76 -1.88
N ASP A 78 5.57 -6.99 -2.35
CA ASP A 78 4.40 -7.78 -2.77
C ASP A 78 4.62 -9.26 -2.46
N VAL A 79 3.53 -9.99 -2.27
CA VAL A 79 3.56 -11.43 -2.06
C VAL A 79 3.81 -12.19 -3.35
N ALA A 80 3.45 -11.61 -4.51
CA ALA A 80 3.57 -12.18 -5.83
C ALA A 80 4.80 -11.65 -6.58
N GLU A 81 5.74 -12.53 -6.89
CA GLU A 81 6.91 -12.19 -7.71
C GLU A 81 6.51 -11.78 -9.13
N ALA A 82 5.48 -12.46 -9.70
CA ALA A 82 4.94 -12.14 -11.02
C ALA A 82 4.42 -10.69 -11.11
N ALA A 83 3.87 -10.15 -10.02
CA ALA A 83 3.42 -8.77 -9.96
C ALA A 83 4.59 -7.78 -10.02
N LEU A 84 5.63 -8.00 -9.21
CA LEU A 84 6.85 -7.18 -9.19
C LEU A 84 7.59 -7.25 -10.54
N ALA A 85 7.62 -8.42 -11.17
CA ALA A 85 8.26 -8.59 -12.48
C ALA A 85 7.63 -7.70 -13.56
N LYS A 86 6.30 -7.49 -13.51
CA LYS A 86 5.60 -6.57 -14.44
C LYS A 86 6.04 -5.12 -14.25
N SER A 87 6.11 -4.64 -13.01
CA SER A 87 6.59 -3.29 -12.73
C SER A 87 8.06 -3.10 -13.12
N LYS A 88 8.91 -4.06 -12.82
CA LYS A 88 10.32 -4.04 -13.24
C LYS A 88 10.45 -3.98 -14.77
N ALA A 89 9.69 -4.80 -15.49
CA ALA A 89 9.70 -4.81 -16.96
C ALA A 89 9.23 -3.48 -17.55
N ARG A 90 8.19 -2.86 -16.96
CA ARG A 90 7.66 -1.56 -17.38
C ARG A 90 8.65 -0.42 -17.13
N LEU A 91 9.34 -0.42 -15.99
CA LEU A 91 10.31 0.59 -15.61
C LEU A 91 11.64 0.47 -16.37
N GLY A 92 11.99 -0.71 -16.90
CA GLY A 92 13.28 -0.95 -17.54
C GLY A 92 14.44 -0.63 -16.61
N ALA A 93 15.42 0.14 -17.05
CA ALA A 93 16.58 0.52 -16.24
C ALA A 93 16.24 1.34 -14.99
N ALA A 94 15.07 2.01 -14.95
CA ALA A 94 14.66 2.73 -13.75
C ALA A 94 14.30 1.80 -12.58
N ALA A 95 14.05 0.52 -12.84
CA ALA A 95 13.80 -0.49 -11.81
C ALA A 95 14.97 -0.68 -10.83
N ASP A 96 16.20 -0.39 -11.26
CA ASP A 96 17.41 -0.49 -10.43
C ASP A 96 17.45 0.57 -9.31
N LYS A 97 16.62 1.61 -9.41
CA LYS A 97 16.47 2.66 -8.38
C LYS A 97 15.49 2.28 -7.27
N VAL A 98 14.85 1.12 -7.36
CA VAL A 98 13.78 0.69 -6.44
C VAL A 98 14.20 -0.58 -5.71
N SER A 99 13.95 -0.64 -4.42
CA SER A 99 14.10 -1.85 -3.62
C SER A 99 12.87 -2.74 -3.77
N TRP A 100 13.05 -3.99 -4.21
CA TRP A 100 11.95 -4.94 -4.46
C TRP A 100 11.97 -6.07 -3.45
N ILE A 101 10.86 -6.30 -2.75
CA ILE A 101 10.74 -7.34 -1.72
C ILE A 101 9.60 -8.29 -2.05
N VAL A 102 9.90 -9.57 -2.20
CA VAL A 102 8.88 -10.63 -2.32
C VAL A 102 8.62 -11.21 -0.94
N ALA A 103 7.51 -10.80 -0.31
CA ALA A 103 7.16 -11.26 1.04
C ALA A 103 5.65 -11.22 1.29
N ASP A 104 5.16 -12.11 2.15
CA ASP A 104 3.83 -11.98 2.78
C ASP A 104 4.00 -11.03 3.99
N ILE A 105 3.31 -9.91 3.95
CA ILE A 105 3.39 -8.87 4.99
C ILE A 105 3.10 -9.38 6.41
N ALA A 106 2.27 -10.41 6.54
CA ALA A 106 1.98 -11.03 7.83
C ALA A 106 3.11 -11.96 8.35
N HIS A 107 4.19 -12.14 7.58
CA HIS A 107 5.36 -12.94 7.95
C HIS A 107 6.67 -12.21 7.66
N TRP A 108 6.58 -10.90 7.39
CA TRP A 108 7.74 -10.08 7.02
C TRP A 108 8.27 -9.31 8.23
N THR A 109 9.59 -9.35 8.39
CA THR A 109 10.30 -8.51 9.36
C THR A 109 10.98 -7.36 8.61
N PRO A 110 10.65 -6.08 8.93
CA PRO A 110 11.26 -4.95 8.26
C PRO A 110 12.79 -4.91 8.47
N PRO A 111 13.59 -4.78 7.41
CA PRO A 111 15.05 -4.66 7.56
C PRO A 111 15.48 -3.24 7.93
N ARG A 112 14.59 -2.27 7.82
CA ARG A 112 14.83 -0.84 8.06
C ARG A 112 13.53 -0.11 8.37
N GLN A 113 13.62 1.16 8.69
CA GLN A 113 12.48 2.03 8.94
C GLN A 113 12.17 2.90 7.72
N TYR A 114 10.89 3.31 7.63
CA TYR A 114 10.34 4.13 6.56
C TYR A 114 9.62 5.35 7.15
N ARG A 115 9.67 6.46 6.43
CA ARG A 115 8.94 7.69 6.79
C ARG A 115 7.51 7.67 6.29
N VAL A 116 7.28 7.00 5.18
CA VAL A 116 5.95 6.82 4.61
C VAL A 116 5.71 5.33 4.36
N TRP A 117 4.67 4.82 4.98
CA TRP A 117 4.08 3.52 4.71
C TRP A 117 2.82 3.72 3.90
N HIS A 118 2.75 3.15 2.72
CA HIS A 118 1.56 3.18 1.87
C HIS A 118 1.03 1.78 1.66
N ASP A 119 -0.28 1.59 1.80
CA ASP A 119 -1.01 0.36 1.55
C ASP A 119 -2.35 0.72 0.88
N ARG A 120 -2.53 0.28 -0.34
CA ARG A 120 -3.84 0.36 -1.00
C ARG A 120 -4.34 -1.04 -1.33
N ALA A 121 -5.30 -1.51 -0.52
CA ALA A 121 -5.98 -2.79 -0.72
C ALA A 121 -5.17 -4.05 -0.35
N VAL A 122 -4.26 -3.98 0.64
CA VAL A 122 -3.64 -5.19 1.22
C VAL A 122 -4.23 -5.52 2.58
N PHE A 123 -4.29 -4.55 3.50
CA PHE A 123 -4.81 -4.79 4.85
C PHE A 123 -6.22 -5.39 4.84
N HIS A 124 -7.07 -5.01 3.90
CA HIS A 124 -8.44 -5.50 3.83
C HIS A 124 -8.55 -7.02 3.49
N PHE A 125 -7.50 -7.65 2.94
CA PHE A 125 -7.46 -9.10 2.74
C PHE A 125 -7.10 -9.88 4.01
N LEU A 126 -6.62 -9.21 5.03
CA LEU A 126 -6.30 -9.81 6.32
C LEU A 126 -7.59 -9.90 7.15
N THR A 127 -8.37 -10.96 6.95
CA THR A 127 -9.70 -11.11 7.56
C THR A 127 -9.67 -11.79 8.91
N ASP A 128 -8.52 -12.35 9.34
CA ASP A 128 -8.31 -12.90 10.67
C ASP A 128 -7.43 -11.97 11.54
N SER A 129 -7.68 -11.99 12.86
CA SER A 129 -7.01 -11.09 13.80
C SER A 129 -5.52 -11.35 13.90
N ALA A 130 -5.07 -12.59 13.81
CA ALA A 130 -3.65 -12.94 13.96
C ALA A 130 -2.81 -12.35 12.80
N ARG A 131 -3.32 -12.41 11.56
CA ARG A 131 -2.66 -11.81 10.42
C ARG A 131 -2.70 -10.29 10.47
N GLN A 132 -3.79 -9.69 10.97
CA GLN A 132 -3.85 -8.26 11.20
C GLN A 132 -2.86 -7.81 12.26
N ASP A 133 -2.73 -8.56 13.37
CA ASP A 133 -1.77 -8.27 14.44
C ASP A 133 -0.33 -8.36 13.92
N ALA A 134 -0.03 -9.35 13.08
CA ALA A 134 1.28 -9.48 12.43
C ALA A 134 1.58 -8.30 11.48
N TYR A 135 0.61 -7.84 10.71
CA TYR A 135 0.73 -6.63 9.88
C TYR A 135 1.00 -5.40 10.74
N ILE A 136 0.26 -5.23 11.84
CA ILE A 136 0.42 -4.09 12.75
C ILE A 136 1.82 -4.11 13.38
N ALA A 137 2.29 -5.28 13.82
CA ALA A 137 3.64 -5.42 14.36
C ALA A 137 4.72 -5.06 13.31
N ALA A 138 4.54 -5.47 12.04
CA ALA A 138 5.44 -5.09 10.96
C ALA A 138 5.41 -3.58 10.69
N LEU A 139 4.22 -2.96 10.66
CA LEU A 139 4.05 -1.51 10.52
C LEU A 139 4.71 -0.74 11.67
N GLU A 140 4.54 -1.18 12.91
CA GLU A 140 5.19 -0.57 14.08
C GLU A 140 6.71 -0.67 14.02
N ALA A 141 7.23 -1.84 13.67
CA ALA A 141 8.68 -2.07 13.54
C ALA A 141 9.30 -1.31 12.35
N ALA A 142 8.51 -1.08 11.30
CA ALA A 142 8.93 -0.37 10.09
C ALA A 142 8.86 1.15 10.21
N THR A 143 8.31 1.71 11.30
CA THR A 143 8.05 3.15 11.42
C THR A 143 8.48 3.70 12.78
N GLU A 144 9.07 4.92 12.77
CA GLU A 144 9.37 5.68 13.97
C GLU A 144 8.27 6.70 14.29
N PRO A 145 8.22 7.24 15.52
CA PRO A 145 7.40 8.41 15.85
C PRO A 145 7.59 9.53 14.82
N GLY A 146 6.48 10.06 14.32
CA GLY A 146 6.48 11.05 13.25
C GLY A 146 6.37 10.49 11.83
N ALA A 147 6.51 9.19 11.61
CA ALA A 147 6.21 8.57 10.32
C ALA A 147 4.71 8.62 10.00
N THR A 148 4.38 8.55 8.72
CA THR A 148 2.99 8.56 8.24
C THR A 148 2.64 7.21 7.62
N ALA A 149 1.55 6.59 8.10
CA ALA A 149 0.93 5.45 7.46
C ALA A 149 -0.31 5.88 6.68
N ILE A 150 -0.38 5.53 5.42
CA ILE A 150 -1.51 5.74 4.52
C ILE A 150 -2.08 4.37 4.21
N VAL A 151 -3.24 4.05 4.74
CA VAL A 151 -3.86 2.73 4.54
C VAL A 151 -5.24 2.91 3.93
N ALA A 152 -5.44 2.30 2.77
CA ALA A 152 -6.71 2.33 2.05
C ALA A 152 -7.33 0.94 1.95
N THR A 153 -8.60 0.86 2.32
CA THR A 153 -9.42 -0.36 2.27
C THR A 153 -10.69 -0.08 1.50
N PHE A 154 -11.46 -1.11 1.14
CA PHE A 154 -12.83 -0.84 0.73
C PHE A 154 -13.60 -0.16 1.86
N ALA A 155 -14.39 0.85 1.49
CA ALA A 155 -15.29 1.56 2.38
C ALA A 155 -16.44 0.64 2.84
N LEU A 156 -17.19 1.01 3.89
CA LEU A 156 -18.27 0.19 4.44
C LEU A 156 -19.39 -0.13 3.42
N ASP A 157 -19.55 0.72 2.41
CA ASP A 157 -20.46 0.54 1.28
C ASP A 157 -19.75 0.03 -0.01
N GLY A 158 -18.48 -0.34 0.11
CA GLY A 158 -17.70 -0.96 -0.97
C GLY A 158 -17.99 -2.46 -1.11
N PRO A 159 -17.32 -3.12 -2.06
CA PRO A 159 -17.49 -4.56 -2.28
C PRO A 159 -17.11 -5.42 -1.06
N GLU A 160 -17.74 -6.58 -0.91
CA GLU A 160 -17.41 -7.56 0.13
C GLU A 160 -16.31 -8.55 -0.29
N LYS A 161 -15.99 -8.54 -1.60
CA LYS A 161 -14.95 -9.39 -2.18
C LYS A 161 -14.10 -8.59 -3.16
N CYS A 162 -12.81 -8.95 -3.24
CA CYS A 162 -11.89 -8.47 -4.26
C CYS A 162 -11.14 -9.66 -4.85
N SER A 163 -11.03 -9.75 -6.18
CA SER A 163 -10.41 -10.91 -6.87
C SER A 163 -10.95 -12.28 -6.41
N GLY A 164 -12.25 -12.35 -6.07
CA GLY A 164 -12.88 -13.57 -5.55
C GLY A 164 -12.65 -13.85 -4.07
N LEU A 165 -11.72 -13.14 -3.42
CA LEU A 165 -11.41 -13.30 -1.99
C LEU A 165 -12.28 -12.39 -1.12
N PRO A 166 -12.70 -12.83 0.09
CA PRO A 166 -13.38 -11.98 1.05
C PRO A 166 -12.46 -10.87 1.54
N VAL A 167 -13.05 -9.71 1.85
CA VAL A 167 -12.31 -8.58 2.42
C VAL A 167 -13.02 -8.02 3.65
N GLN A 168 -12.23 -7.46 4.57
CA GLN A 168 -12.73 -6.67 5.69
C GLN A 168 -12.82 -5.20 5.26
N ARG A 169 -14.02 -4.60 5.39
CA ARG A 169 -14.28 -3.19 5.06
C ARG A 169 -14.11 -2.31 6.30
N TYR A 170 -13.61 -1.09 6.10
CA TYR A 170 -13.38 -0.17 7.21
C TYR A 170 -13.84 1.26 6.89
N SER A 171 -14.28 1.99 7.92
CA SER A 171 -14.19 3.44 7.94
C SER A 171 -12.79 3.86 8.39
N PRO A 172 -12.36 5.12 8.17
CA PRO A 172 -11.07 5.60 8.68
C PRO A 172 -10.95 5.44 10.20
N GLN A 173 -12.04 5.65 10.94
CA GLN A 173 -12.09 5.55 12.39
C GLN A 173 -11.96 4.10 12.87
N THR A 174 -12.70 3.17 12.24
CA THR A 174 -12.61 1.74 12.62
C THR A 174 -11.27 1.14 12.22
N LEU A 175 -10.66 1.61 11.14
CA LEU A 175 -9.31 1.22 10.74
C LEU A 175 -8.28 1.74 11.75
N ALA A 176 -8.35 3.02 12.12
CA ALA A 176 -7.47 3.60 13.14
C ALA A 176 -7.59 2.87 14.49
N ALA A 177 -8.81 2.56 14.91
CA ALA A 177 -9.05 1.78 16.13
C ALA A 177 -8.41 0.39 16.05
N ARG A 178 -8.46 -0.27 14.89
CA ARG A 178 -7.84 -1.59 14.66
C ARG A 178 -6.31 -1.53 14.66
N LEU A 179 -5.72 -0.48 14.08
CA LEU A 179 -4.27 -0.29 14.06
C LEU A 179 -3.69 0.09 15.43
N GLY A 180 -4.54 0.51 16.37
CA GLY A 180 -4.17 0.71 17.77
C GLY A 180 -3.61 2.09 18.08
N ARG A 181 -3.30 2.29 19.37
CA ARG A 181 -2.90 3.60 19.93
C ARG A 181 -1.55 4.13 19.44
N SER A 182 -0.73 3.27 18.87
CA SER A 182 0.55 3.67 18.26
C SER A 182 0.38 4.56 17.04
N PHE A 183 -0.87 4.63 16.49
CA PHE A 183 -1.20 5.37 15.28
C PHE A 183 -2.41 6.28 15.51
N ARG A 184 -2.21 7.58 15.37
CA ARG A 184 -3.28 8.58 15.47
C ARG A 184 -3.79 8.97 14.09
N LEU A 185 -5.09 8.85 13.85
CA LEU A 185 -5.73 9.35 12.63
C LEU A 185 -5.57 10.87 12.55
N ILE A 186 -4.96 11.36 11.45
CA ILE A 186 -4.71 12.79 11.22
C ILE A 186 -5.43 13.32 10.01
N ASP A 187 -5.82 12.45 9.06
CA ASP A 187 -6.55 12.84 7.87
C ASP A 187 -7.30 11.61 7.31
N ALA A 188 -8.29 11.84 6.49
CA ALA A 188 -9.07 10.79 5.84
C ALA A 188 -9.60 11.27 4.50
N ALA A 189 -9.76 10.34 3.57
CA ALA A 189 -10.40 10.64 2.29
C ALA A 189 -11.21 9.44 1.80
N ARG A 190 -12.08 9.73 0.85
CA ARG A 190 -12.85 8.73 0.11
C ARG A 190 -12.49 8.81 -1.37
N GLU A 191 -12.41 7.68 -2.02
CA GLU A 191 -12.21 7.57 -3.46
C GLU A 191 -13.27 6.65 -4.06
N THR A 192 -13.87 7.07 -5.16
CA THR A 192 -14.64 6.20 -6.04
C THR A 192 -13.73 5.80 -7.21
N HIS A 193 -13.25 4.58 -7.17
CA HIS A 193 -12.42 4.00 -8.22
C HIS A 193 -13.30 3.37 -9.30
N ALA A 194 -13.16 3.83 -10.55
CA ALA A 194 -13.75 3.18 -11.70
C ALA A 194 -12.83 2.04 -12.18
N THR A 195 -13.32 0.81 -12.12
CA THR A 195 -12.56 -0.35 -12.59
C THR A 195 -12.44 -0.35 -14.11
N PRO A 196 -11.44 -1.01 -14.71
CA PRO A 196 -11.38 -1.18 -16.17
C PRO A 196 -12.64 -1.81 -16.77
N GLY A 197 -13.38 -2.60 -16.00
CA GLY A 197 -14.66 -3.19 -16.39
C GLY A 197 -15.88 -2.29 -16.22
N GLY A 198 -15.70 -1.01 -15.84
CA GLY A 198 -16.76 0.00 -15.69
C GLY A 198 -17.54 -0.03 -14.38
N SER A 199 -17.24 -0.92 -13.45
CA SER A 199 -17.85 -0.90 -12.10
C SER A 199 -17.17 0.07 -11.17
N ALA A 200 -17.91 0.60 -10.19
CA ALA A 200 -17.37 1.47 -9.15
C ALA A 200 -16.95 0.66 -7.92
N GLN A 201 -15.80 1.03 -7.34
CA GLN A 201 -15.32 0.52 -6.06
C GLN A 201 -15.06 1.69 -5.12
N HIS A 202 -15.69 1.69 -3.96
CA HIS A 202 -15.52 2.75 -2.97
C HIS A 202 -14.40 2.38 -2.01
N PHE A 203 -13.36 3.23 -1.97
CA PHE A 203 -12.25 3.14 -1.03
C PHE A 203 -12.37 4.18 0.08
N SER A 204 -11.94 3.80 1.26
CA SER A 204 -11.74 4.64 2.42
C SER A 204 -10.25 4.69 2.74
N TYR A 205 -9.68 5.89 2.75
CA TYR A 205 -8.29 6.16 3.11
C TYR A 205 -8.21 6.68 4.54
N ALA A 206 -7.33 6.12 5.33
CA ALA A 206 -6.91 6.65 6.62
C ALA A 206 -5.44 7.08 6.53
N VAL A 207 -5.17 8.34 6.88
CA VAL A 207 -3.81 8.85 7.05
C VAL A 207 -3.53 8.94 8.54
N LEU A 208 -2.54 8.20 8.98
CA LEU A 208 -2.23 8.05 10.40
C LEU A 208 -0.79 8.51 10.68
N ARG A 209 -0.59 9.13 11.84
CA ARG A 209 0.72 9.51 12.35
C ARG A 209 1.17 8.50 13.40
N ARG A 210 2.37 7.95 13.23
CA ARG A 210 3.03 7.17 14.29
C ARG A 210 3.30 8.10 15.48
N VAL A 211 2.76 7.78 16.64
CA VAL A 211 3.01 8.50 17.89
C VAL A 211 4.04 7.76 18.71
N GLY A 212 4.76 8.49 19.56
CA GLY A 212 5.66 7.89 20.57
C GLY A 212 4.85 7.20 21.67
N ASP A 213 5.49 6.29 22.37
CA ASP A 213 4.96 5.66 23.58
C ASP A 213 4.79 6.68 24.69
#